data_0373972fe9e00fd9e0a1cf82eadcf907
#
_entry.id   0373972fe9e00fd9e0a1cf82eadcf907
#
_cell.length_a   1.000
_cell.length_b   1.000
_cell.length_c   1.000
_cell.angle_alpha   90.00
_cell.angle_beta   90.00
_cell.angle_gamma   90.00
#
_symmetry.space_group_name_H-M   'P 1'
#
loop_
_entity.id
_entity.type
_entity.pdbx_description
1 polymer ?
#
loop_
_entity_poly.entity_id
_entity_poly.type
_entity_poly.pdbx_seq_one_letter_code
_entity_poly.pdbx_strand_id
1 'polypeptide(L)'
;MGLFRTAVARDDKQADVTVRVPDNNADEVSIRMILSEEAFMSMLYLERRRAERAQKRYVLLLVDVKDAISDKQKIRTVQKITRTICSVTRETDIIGWYVHDHILGVIATEIGKASSAEVRAKMSQKIRAAFLESLGPTKASQISVSFHFFPEEREDGDFNDSANNALYPEITRKKSSRKLALGFKRAMDIAGSAFALVVLLPVLAIIALAIKATSEGPVLFTQERLGQYGKKFRVLKFRSMRKDCDSAIHQQYVSAFIAGQVSTNGNGNTTFKIQKDPRITPVGSMLRKTSLDELPQFWNVLMGEMSLVGPRPPLEYEFKAYDIWHRRRVLEIKPGITGLWQVEGRSRTQFDDMVRLDLKYARGWSLWLDLKILLRTPAAVVSGDGAH
;
A
#
# COMPACT_ATOMS: atom_id res chain seq x y z
N MET A 1 -8.24 -32.76 -21.17
CA MET A 1 -9.65 -32.90 -21.57
C MET A 1 -10.47 -32.94 -20.27
N GLY A 2 -11.18 -31.88 -19.88
CA GLY A 2 -11.84 -31.79 -18.58
C GLY A 2 -12.44 -30.39 -18.39
N LEU A 3 -13.66 -30.24 -18.81
CA LEU A 3 -14.57 -29.14 -18.84
C LEU A 3 -14.69 -28.35 -17.52
N PHE A 4 -14.35 -27.07 -17.53
CA PHE A 4 -14.93 -26.08 -16.60
C PHE A 4 -16.22 -25.52 -17.20
N ARG A 5 -17.34 -26.09 -16.81
CA ARG A 5 -18.66 -25.46 -16.88
C ARG A 5 -18.94 -24.81 -15.51
N THR A 6 -18.73 -23.54 -15.39
CA THR A 6 -19.31 -22.74 -14.29
C THR A 6 -20.52 -22.02 -14.85
N ALA A 7 -21.67 -22.30 -14.27
CA ALA A 7 -22.94 -21.68 -14.59
C ALA A 7 -22.87 -20.18 -14.25
N VAL A 8 -23.03 -19.34 -15.26
CA VAL A 8 -23.27 -17.90 -15.10
C VAL A 8 -24.76 -17.73 -14.79
N ALA A 9 -25.04 -17.39 -13.53
CA ALA A 9 -26.34 -16.84 -13.17
C ALA A 9 -26.49 -15.48 -13.86
N ARG A 10 -27.46 -15.36 -14.73
CA ARG A 10 -27.89 -14.10 -15.35
C ARG A 10 -28.52 -13.23 -14.27
N ASP A 11 -27.84 -12.12 -13.97
CA ASP A 11 -28.51 -10.95 -13.38
C ASP A 11 -28.47 -9.84 -14.42
N ASP A 12 -29.64 -9.53 -14.95
CA ASP A 12 -29.93 -8.79 -16.21
C ASP A 12 -29.85 -7.27 -15.99
N LYS A 13 -28.73 -6.68 -15.52
CA LYS A 13 -28.66 -5.20 -15.39
C LYS A 13 -27.32 -4.50 -15.72
N GLN A 14 -26.33 -5.16 -16.26
CA GLN A 14 -25.07 -4.49 -16.65
C GLN A 14 -24.62 -4.94 -18.05
N ALA A 15 -25.27 -4.41 -19.08
CA ALA A 15 -24.81 -4.60 -20.45
C ALA A 15 -23.57 -3.74 -20.72
N ASP A 16 -22.50 -4.33 -21.26
CA ASP A 16 -21.37 -3.60 -21.82
C ASP A 16 -21.89 -2.64 -22.91
N VAL A 17 -21.59 -1.35 -22.77
CA VAL A 17 -22.04 -0.34 -23.73
C VAL A 17 -21.04 -0.26 -24.88
N THR A 18 -21.45 -0.67 -26.05
CA THR A 18 -20.65 -0.55 -27.28
C THR A 18 -20.84 0.85 -27.87
N VAL A 19 -19.77 1.61 -28.00
CA VAL A 19 -19.80 2.94 -28.61
C VAL A 19 -19.07 2.91 -29.95
N ARG A 20 -19.79 3.30 -31.04
CA ARG A 20 -19.17 3.49 -32.35
C ARG A 20 -18.49 4.85 -32.38
N VAL A 21 -17.20 4.87 -32.62
CA VAL A 21 -16.40 6.09 -32.74
C VAL A 21 -15.92 6.20 -34.18
N PRO A 22 -16.19 7.31 -34.90
CA PRO A 22 -15.59 7.54 -36.22
C PRO A 22 -14.07 7.69 -36.04
N ASP A 23 -13.29 6.94 -36.81
CA ASP A 23 -11.84 7.12 -36.85
C ASP A 23 -11.49 8.30 -37.77
N ASN A 24 -10.34 8.93 -37.56
CA ASN A 24 -9.89 10.08 -38.36
C ASN A 24 -9.61 9.75 -39.83
N ASN A 25 -9.64 8.47 -40.23
CA ASN A 25 -9.66 8.03 -41.61
C ASN A 25 -11.14 7.75 -42.01
N ALA A 26 -11.65 8.47 -42.95
CA ALA A 26 -13.07 8.69 -43.29
C ALA A 26 -13.94 7.43 -43.54
N ASP A 27 -13.42 6.20 -43.50
CA ASP A 27 -14.15 4.97 -43.84
C ASP A 27 -14.07 3.83 -42.79
N GLU A 28 -13.32 3.95 -41.69
CA GLU A 28 -13.28 2.94 -40.64
C GLU A 28 -13.99 3.41 -39.38
N VAL A 29 -15.06 2.69 -38.99
CA VAL A 29 -15.76 2.89 -37.71
C VAL A 29 -15.10 1.99 -36.65
N SER A 30 -14.21 2.54 -35.84
CA SER A 30 -13.67 1.82 -34.71
C SER A 30 -14.75 1.61 -33.63
N ILE A 31 -15.02 0.34 -33.32
CA ILE A 31 -15.99 -0.02 -32.27
C ILE A 31 -15.20 -0.19 -30.98
N ARG A 32 -15.27 0.81 -30.09
CA ARG A 32 -14.70 0.70 -28.75
C ARG A 32 -15.73 0.22 -27.74
N MET A 33 -15.38 -0.81 -27.01
CA MET A 33 -16.20 -1.37 -25.94
C MET A 33 -15.88 -0.68 -24.62
N ILE A 34 -16.92 -0.16 -23.97
CA ILE A 34 -16.81 0.40 -22.62
C ILE A 34 -17.09 -0.72 -21.65
N LEU A 35 -16.11 -1.04 -20.83
CA LEU A 35 -16.21 -2.10 -19.84
C LEU A 35 -17.22 -1.74 -18.74
N SER A 36 -17.98 -2.73 -18.30
CA SER A 36 -18.77 -2.63 -17.07
C SER A 36 -17.84 -2.34 -15.86
N GLU A 37 -18.40 -1.90 -14.74
CA GLU A 37 -17.62 -1.62 -13.53
C GLU A 37 -16.81 -2.84 -13.07
N GLU A 38 -17.40 -4.04 -13.07
CA GLU A 38 -16.71 -5.26 -12.68
C GLU A 38 -15.59 -5.64 -13.65
N ALA A 39 -15.83 -5.54 -14.95
CA ALA A 39 -14.84 -5.82 -15.97
C ALA A 39 -13.68 -4.81 -15.93
N PHE A 40 -13.99 -3.52 -15.75
CA PHE A 40 -12.98 -2.47 -15.63
C PHE A 40 -12.10 -2.66 -14.38
N MET A 41 -12.71 -2.98 -13.22
CA MET A 41 -11.97 -3.25 -11.99
C MET A 41 -11.05 -4.48 -12.12
N SER A 42 -11.55 -5.51 -12.82
CA SER A 42 -10.74 -6.70 -13.11
C SER A 42 -9.56 -6.37 -14.03
N MET A 43 -9.78 -5.54 -15.03
CA MET A 43 -8.73 -5.11 -15.95
C MET A 43 -7.72 -4.19 -15.25
N LEU A 44 -8.15 -3.25 -14.40
CA LEU A 44 -7.27 -2.41 -13.59
C LEU A 44 -6.37 -3.27 -12.68
N TYR A 45 -6.94 -4.30 -12.05
CA TYR A 45 -6.17 -5.26 -11.26
C TYR A 45 -5.12 -5.99 -12.12
N LEU A 46 -5.49 -6.45 -13.32
CA LEU A 46 -4.58 -7.18 -14.23
C LEU A 46 -3.46 -6.28 -14.76
N GLU A 47 -3.79 -5.06 -15.22
CA GLU A 47 -2.80 -4.11 -15.74
C GLU A 47 -1.81 -3.68 -14.67
N ARG A 48 -2.29 -3.46 -13.44
CA ARG A 48 -1.39 -3.21 -12.31
C ARG A 48 -0.44 -4.38 -12.08
N ARG A 49 -0.92 -5.63 -12.12
CA ARG A 49 -0.07 -6.82 -11.97
C ARG A 49 0.94 -6.97 -13.10
N ARG A 50 0.56 -6.61 -14.32
CA ARG A 50 1.47 -6.58 -15.48
C ARG A 50 2.53 -5.51 -15.28
N ALA A 51 2.13 -4.30 -14.88
CA ALA A 51 3.01 -3.18 -14.61
C ALA A 51 4.00 -3.48 -13.47
N GLU A 52 3.51 -4.10 -12.37
CA GLU A 52 4.35 -4.58 -11.27
C GLU A 52 5.47 -5.53 -11.75
N ARG A 53 5.14 -6.52 -12.60
CA ARG A 53 6.13 -7.50 -13.12
C ARG A 53 7.08 -6.90 -14.14
N ALA A 54 6.55 -6.06 -15.02
CA ALA A 54 7.33 -5.47 -16.11
C ALA A 54 8.07 -4.20 -15.72
N GLN A 55 7.92 -3.73 -14.46
CA GLN A 55 8.46 -2.45 -13.96
C GLN A 55 8.05 -1.27 -14.85
N LYS A 56 6.83 -1.35 -15.43
CA LYS A 56 6.30 -0.33 -16.34
C LYS A 56 5.36 0.62 -15.59
N ARG A 57 5.23 1.82 -16.14
CA ARG A 57 4.36 2.86 -15.62
C ARG A 57 3.05 2.90 -16.42
N TYR A 58 1.94 3.24 -15.75
CA TYR A 58 0.68 3.57 -16.39
C TYR A 58 -0.02 4.72 -15.62
N VAL A 59 -0.99 5.34 -16.24
CA VAL A 59 -1.86 6.33 -15.59
C VAL A 59 -3.31 5.84 -15.60
N LEU A 60 -3.96 5.92 -14.44
CA LEU A 60 -5.39 5.79 -14.31
C LEU A 60 -5.99 7.20 -14.30
N LEU A 61 -6.77 7.50 -15.31
CA LEU A 61 -7.53 8.72 -15.42
C LEU A 61 -8.96 8.44 -14.93
N LEU A 62 -9.45 9.24 -14.00
CA LEU A 62 -10.84 9.18 -13.54
C LEU A 62 -11.55 10.46 -13.94
N VAL A 63 -12.68 10.31 -14.59
CA VAL A 63 -13.54 11.39 -15.06
C VAL A 63 -14.86 11.30 -14.31
N ASP A 64 -15.07 12.20 -13.35
CA ASP A 64 -16.31 12.30 -12.62
C ASP A 64 -17.35 13.05 -13.47
N VAL A 65 -18.40 12.35 -13.78
CA VAL A 65 -19.47 12.80 -14.67
C VAL A 65 -20.82 12.95 -13.96
N LYS A 66 -20.83 12.73 -12.64
CA LYS A 66 -22.04 12.68 -11.81
C LYS A 66 -22.92 13.92 -12.00
N ASP A 67 -22.33 15.11 -11.90
CA ASP A 67 -23.08 16.37 -11.99
C ASP A 67 -23.52 16.69 -13.43
N ALA A 68 -22.74 16.24 -14.43
CA ALA A 68 -23.04 16.43 -15.82
C ALA A 68 -24.18 15.51 -16.34
N ILE A 69 -24.44 14.39 -15.66
CA ILE A 69 -25.43 13.37 -16.06
C ILE A 69 -26.79 13.56 -15.37
N SER A 70 -26.94 14.50 -14.46
CA SER A 70 -28.15 14.73 -13.66
C SER A 70 -29.41 15.09 -14.45
N ASP A 71 -29.34 15.22 -15.76
CA ASP A 71 -30.39 15.76 -16.64
C ASP A 71 -31.26 14.68 -17.29
N LYS A 72 -32.47 15.07 -17.74
CA LYS A 72 -33.42 14.19 -18.44
C LYS A 72 -32.87 13.50 -19.71
N GLN A 73 -31.67 13.89 -20.18
CA GLN A 73 -30.96 13.34 -21.34
C GLN A 73 -29.75 12.47 -20.96
N LYS A 74 -29.80 11.81 -19.81
CA LYS A 74 -28.69 10.99 -19.25
C LYS A 74 -27.97 10.14 -20.32
N ILE A 75 -28.67 9.34 -21.06
CA ILE A 75 -28.09 8.40 -22.04
C ILE A 75 -27.32 9.14 -23.16
N ARG A 76 -27.88 10.23 -23.70
CA ARG A 76 -27.20 11.02 -24.74
C ARG A 76 -25.95 11.71 -24.23
N THR A 77 -26.00 12.24 -22.99
CA THR A 77 -24.84 12.92 -22.37
C THR A 77 -23.72 11.91 -22.09
N VAL A 78 -24.02 10.74 -21.55
CA VAL A 78 -23.05 9.65 -21.35
C VAL A 78 -22.42 9.23 -22.68
N GLN A 79 -23.21 8.98 -23.71
CA GLN A 79 -22.70 8.61 -25.04
C GLN A 79 -21.77 9.68 -25.61
N LYS A 80 -22.12 10.96 -25.42
CA LYS A 80 -21.31 12.08 -25.91
C LYS A 80 -19.97 12.21 -25.14
N ILE A 81 -20.03 12.11 -23.83
CA ILE A 81 -18.82 12.08 -22.97
C ILE A 81 -17.91 10.93 -23.37
N THR A 82 -18.47 9.74 -23.53
CA THR A 82 -17.71 8.56 -23.88
C THR A 82 -17.06 8.66 -25.25
N ARG A 83 -17.80 9.14 -26.27
CA ARG A 83 -17.23 9.41 -27.61
C ARG A 83 -16.07 10.40 -27.51
N THR A 84 -16.24 11.47 -26.74
CA THR A 84 -15.17 12.47 -26.54
C THR A 84 -13.94 11.86 -25.86
N ILE A 85 -14.11 11.00 -24.86
CA ILE A 85 -12.98 10.30 -24.24
C ILE A 85 -12.29 9.37 -25.24
N CYS A 86 -13.08 8.60 -26.02
CA CYS A 86 -12.54 7.71 -27.05
C CYS A 86 -11.73 8.45 -28.12
N SER A 87 -12.14 9.66 -28.52
CA SER A 87 -11.43 10.44 -29.55
C SER A 87 -10.09 11.03 -29.07
N VAL A 88 -9.91 11.19 -27.75
CA VAL A 88 -8.69 11.77 -27.18
C VAL A 88 -7.73 10.72 -26.58
N THR A 89 -8.16 9.46 -26.49
CA THR A 89 -7.39 8.33 -25.98
C THR A 89 -6.94 7.40 -27.11
N ARG A 90 -5.89 6.60 -26.87
CA ARG A 90 -5.37 5.65 -27.84
C ARG A 90 -6.28 4.42 -27.90
N GLU A 91 -6.25 3.67 -29.00
CA GLU A 91 -6.98 2.39 -29.12
C GLU A 91 -6.56 1.36 -28.08
N THR A 92 -5.30 1.38 -27.67
CA THR A 92 -4.74 0.50 -26.63
C THR A 92 -5.16 0.87 -25.22
N ASP A 93 -5.73 2.08 -25.01
CA ASP A 93 -6.18 2.52 -23.69
C ASP A 93 -7.52 1.83 -23.35
N ILE A 94 -7.64 1.35 -22.13
CA ILE A 94 -8.80 0.62 -21.63
C ILE A 94 -9.78 1.61 -21.00
N ILE A 95 -11.02 1.60 -21.47
CA ILE A 95 -12.06 2.51 -20.99
C ILE A 95 -13.20 1.71 -20.36
N GLY A 96 -13.71 2.16 -19.24
CA GLY A 96 -14.84 1.51 -18.56
C GLY A 96 -15.35 2.32 -17.37
N TRP A 97 -16.38 1.81 -16.73
CA TRP A 97 -16.91 2.40 -15.52
C TRP A 97 -16.04 2.08 -14.31
N TYR A 98 -15.48 3.10 -13.68
CA TYR A 98 -14.84 2.97 -12.36
C TYR A 98 -15.88 2.93 -11.23
N VAL A 99 -16.91 3.77 -11.34
CA VAL A 99 -18.16 3.70 -10.56
C VAL A 99 -19.30 3.88 -11.56
N HIS A 100 -20.17 2.92 -11.64
CA HIS A 100 -21.25 2.93 -12.63
C HIS A 100 -22.06 4.23 -12.55
N ASP A 101 -22.30 4.86 -13.70
CA ASP A 101 -23.05 6.10 -13.85
C ASP A 101 -22.45 7.36 -13.18
N HIS A 102 -21.29 7.26 -12.52
CA HIS A 102 -20.68 8.38 -11.80
C HIS A 102 -19.27 8.70 -12.27
N ILE A 103 -18.42 7.69 -12.39
CA ILE A 103 -16.99 7.88 -12.69
C ILE A 103 -16.59 6.96 -13.84
N LEU A 104 -16.18 7.55 -14.96
CA LEU A 104 -15.51 6.82 -16.05
C LEU A 104 -14.02 6.72 -15.75
N GLY A 105 -13.45 5.53 -15.98
CA GLY A 105 -12.02 5.26 -15.85
C GLY A 105 -11.37 5.03 -17.20
N VAL A 106 -10.15 5.51 -17.36
CA VAL A 106 -9.26 5.19 -18.48
C VAL A 106 -7.93 4.72 -17.95
N ILE A 107 -7.49 3.53 -18.36
CA ILE A 107 -6.16 3.01 -18.06
C ILE A 107 -5.30 3.25 -19.29
N ALA A 108 -4.40 4.25 -19.22
CA ALA A 108 -3.46 4.53 -20.29
C ALA A 108 -2.11 3.91 -19.96
N THR A 109 -1.73 2.90 -20.73
CA THR A 109 -0.45 2.21 -20.63
C THR A 109 0.60 2.89 -21.51
N GLU A 110 1.87 2.54 -21.33
CA GLU A 110 2.99 3.03 -22.16
C GLU A 110 3.16 4.55 -22.18
N ILE A 111 3.09 5.18 -21.00
CA ILE A 111 3.33 6.63 -20.86
C ILE A 111 4.79 7.05 -21.04
N GLY A 112 5.70 6.09 -21.33
CA GLY A 112 7.11 6.33 -21.61
C GLY A 112 7.90 6.86 -20.41
N LYS A 113 8.98 7.64 -20.72
CA LYS A 113 9.86 8.24 -19.71
C LYS A 113 9.49 9.69 -19.34
N ALA A 114 8.38 10.21 -19.88
CA ALA A 114 7.93 11.56 -19.57
C ALA A 114 7.59 11.70 -18.07
N SER A 115 7.81 12.89 -17.51
CA SER A 115 7.44 13.15 -16.12
C SER A 115 5.93 13.11 -15.93
N SER A 116 5.47 12.73 -14.74
CA SER A 116 4.03 12.70 -14.43
C SER A 116 3.37 14.07 -14.57
N ALA A 117 4.10 15.14 -14.26
CA ALA A 117 3.63 16.51 -14.44
C ALA A 117 3.39 16.84 -15.93
N GLU A 118 4.31 16.46 -16.82
CA GLU A 118 4.17 16.68 -18.27
C GLU A 118 3.01 15.87 -18.85
N VAL A 119 2.89 14.58 -18.46
CA VAL A 119 1.79 13.71 -18.90
C VAL A 119 0.46 14.26 -18.43
N ARG A 120 0.35 14.66 -17.15
CA ARG A 120 -0.83 15.29 -16.56
C ARG A 120 -1.22 16.57 -17.32
N ALA A 121 -0.26 17.47 -17.56
CA ALA A 121 -0.53 18.73 -18.26
C ALA A 121 -1.05 18.50 -19.67
N LYS A 122 -0.38 17.67 -20.47
CA LYS A 122 -0.77 17.38 -21.85
C LYS A 122 -2.14 16.69 -21.95
N MET A 123 -2.37 15.66 -21.13
CA MET A 123 -3.65 14.94 -21.14
C MET A 123 -4.80 15.83 -20.63
N SER A 124 -4.57 16.59 -19.57
CA SER A 124 -5.55 17.53 -19.01
C SER A 124 -5.95 18.58 -20.05
N GLN A 125 -4.99 19.19 -20.74
CA GLN A 125 -5.28 20.18 -21.80
C GLN A 125 -6.08 19.57 -22.95
N LYS A 126 -5.68 18.38 -23.44
CA LYS A 126 -6.35 17.70 -24.55
C LYS A 126 -7.79 17.32 -24.20
N ILE A 127 -8.00 16.75 -23.03
CA ILE A 127 -9.32 16.31 -22.56
C ILE A 127 -10.23 17.51 -22.32
N ARG A 128 -9.71 18.58 -21.69
CA ARG A 128 -10.49 19.79 -21.43
C ARG A 128 -10.93 20.46 -22.71
N ALA A 129 -10.05 20.59 -23.71
CA ALA A 129 -10.38 21.14 -25.01
C ALA A 129 -11.49 20.33 -25.72
N ALA A 130 -11.37 19.01 -25.71
CA ALA A 130 -12.36 18.13 -26.32
C ALA A 130 -13.73 18.19 -25.63
N PHE A 131 -13.76 18.29 -24.29
CA PHE A 131 -15.02 18.46 -23.57
C PHE A 131 -15.65 19.83 -23.82
N LEU A 132 -14.87 20.90 -23.92
CA LEU A 132 -15.39 22.22 -24.26
C LEU A 132 -16.02 22.23 -25.66
N GLU A 133 -15.36 21.64 -26.63
CA GLU A 133 -15.84 21.52 -27.98
C GLU A 133 -17.12 20.67 -28.10
N SER A 134 -17.12 19.50 -27.43
CA SER A 134 -18.23 18.53 -27.60
C SER A 134 -19.46 18.86 -26.74
N LEU A 135 -19.28 19.33 -25.49
CA LEU A 135 -20.34 19.49 -24.49
C LEU A 135 -20.74 20.95 -24.24
N GLY A 136 -19.88 21.87 -24.66
CA GLY A 136 -19.99 23.31 -24.34
C GLY A 136 -19.52 23.66 -22.93
N PRO A 137 -19.33 24.97 -22.63
CA PRO A 137 -18.65 25.42 -21.40
C PRO A 137 -19.39 25.03 -20.11
N THR A 138 -20.70 25.07 -20.10
CA THR A 138 -21.50 24.81 -18.89
C THR A 138 -21.38 23.34 -18.44
N LYS A 139 -21.48 22.36 -19.34
CA LYS A 139 -21.37 20.95 -18.99
C LYS A 139 -19.90 20.53 -18.78
N ALA A 140 -18.98 21.12 -19.54
CA ALA A 140 -17.56 20.86 -19.38
C ALA A 140 -17.03 21.31 -17.98
N SER A 141 -17.58 22.38 -17.41
CA SER A 141 -17.21 22.83 -16.05
C SER A 141 -17.71 21.92 -14.94
N GLN A 142 -18.72 21.07 -15.19
CA GLN A 142 -19.25 20.11 -14.23
C GLN A 142 -18.50 18.78 -14.23
N ILE A 143 -17.55 18.58 -15.15
CA ILE A 143 -16.74 17.37 -15.25
C ILE A 143 -15.40 17.59 -14.55
N SER A 144 -15.14 16.81 -13.52
CA SER A 144 -13.82 16.80 -12.88
C SER A 144 -12.96 15.63 -13.36
N VAL A 145 -11.67 15.88 -13.50
CA VAL A 145 -10.71 14.91 -14.03
C VAL A 145 -9.56 14.77 -13.05
N SER A 146 -9.27 13.54 -12.62
CA SER A 146 -8.13 13.23 -11.75
C SER A 146 -7.21 12.21 -12.40
N PHE A 147 -5.90 12.33 -12.10
CA PHE A 147 -4.84 11.49 -12.65
C PHE A 147 -4.13 10.75 -11.53
N HIS A 148 -4.02 9.43 -11.64
CA HIS A 148 -3.38 8.57 -10.67
C HIS A 148 -2.29 7.76 -11.37
N PHE A 149 -1.03 8.07 -11.08
CA PHE A 149 0.12 7.41 -11.70
C PHE A 149 0.52 6.16 -10.94
N PHE A 150 0.83 5.11 -11.68
CA PHE A 150 1.40 3.88 -11.12
C PHE A 150 2.81 3.67 -11.68
N PRO A 151 3.83 3.39 -10.86
CA PRO A 151 3.78 3.39 -9.40
C PRO A 151 3.53 4.80 -8.85
N GLU A 152 3.02 4.86 -7.62
CA GLU A 152 2.70 6.13 -6.96
C GLU A 152 3.95 7.01 -6.89
N GLU A 153 3.88 8.20 -7.50
CA GLU A 153 4.92 9.21 -7.39
C GLU A 153 4.66 10.10 -6.17
N ARG A 154 5.72 10.36 -5.42
CA ARG A 154 5.70 11.33 -4.33
C ARG A 154 5.80 12.73 -4.91
N GLU A 155 4.76 13.52 -4.80
CA GLU A 155 4.89 14.97 -4.74
C GLU A 155 5.07 15.32 -3.26
N ASP A 156 6.28 15.79 -2.89
CA ASP A 156 6.68 16.29 -1.56
C ASP A 156 5.88 15.77 -0.33
N GLY A 157 6.22 14.57 0.09
CA GLY A 157 6.01 14.12 1.48
C GLY A 157 4.64 13.58 1.88
N ASP A 158 3.57 13.85 1.16
CA ASP A 158 2.24 13.36 1.50
C ASP A 158 1.74 12.26 0.56
N PHE A 159 1.48 11.07 1.15
CA PHE A 159 0.65 10.07 0.50
C PHE A 159 -0.79 10.58 0.48
N ASN A 160 -1.24 11.05 -0.66
CA ASN A 160 -2.63 11.44 -0.83
C ASN A 160 -3.51 10.18 -0.74
N ASP A 161 -4.28 10.03 0.35
CA ASP A 161 -5.18 8.89 0.58
C ASP A 161 -6.11 8.63 -0.62
N SER A 162 -6.48 9.70 -1.35
CA SER A 162 -7.35 9.62 -2.52
C SER A 162 -6.69 8.93 -3.72
N ALA A 163 -5.40 9.18 -3.97
CA ALA A 163 -4.66 8.58 -5.08
C ALA A 163 -4.47 7.07 -4.86
N ASN A 164 -4.13 6.66 -3.64
CA ASN A 164 -3.95 5.25 -3.30
C ASN A 164 -5.27 4.47 -3.36
N ASN A 165 -6.36 5.07 -2.92
CA ASN A 165 -7.68 4.43 -2.98
C ASN A 165 -8.15 4.21 -4.42
N ALA A 166 -7.82 5.09 -5.35
CA ALA A 166 -8.19 4.98 -6.74
C ALA A 166 -7.45 3.84 -7.47
N LEU A 167 -6.16 3.69 -7.22
CA LEU A 167 -5.34 2.63 -7.83
C LEU A 167 -5.59 1.24 -7.25
N TYR A 168 -6.13 1.15 -6.02
CA TYR A 168 -6.38 -0.10 -5.29
C TYR A 168 -7.81 -0.23 -4.79
N PRO A 169 -8.82 -0.20 -5.67
CA PRO A 169 -10.24 -0.21 -5.27
C PRO A 169 -10.63 -1.47 -4.50
N GLU A 170 -9.95 -2.59 -4.73
CA GLU A 170 -10.17 -3.83 -3.98
C GLU A 170 -9.83 -3.71 -2.49
N ILE A 171 -8.86 -2.86 -2.12
CA ILE A 171 -8.53 -2.62 -0.71
C ILE A 171 -9.69 -1.89 -0.02
N THR A 172 -10.25 -0.90 -0.68
CA THR A 172 -11.37 -0.11 -0.17
C THR A 172 -12.66 -0.95 -0.05
N ARG A 173 -12.96 -1.76 -1.08
CA ARG A 173 -14.12 -2.68 -1.05
C ARG A 173 -14.02 -3.73 0.06
N LYS A 174 -12.83 -4.35 0.23
CA LYS A 174 -12.59 -5.28 1.35
C LYS A 174 -12.76 -4.62 2.72
N LYS A 175 -12.34 -3.37 2.88
CA LYS A 175 -12.54 -2.62 4.13
C LYS A 175 -14.03 -2.39 4.42
N SER A 176 -14.83 -2.04 3.41
CA SER A 176 -16.25 -1.81 3.58
C SER A 176 -16.98 -3.07 4.06
N SER A 177 -16.71 -4.22 3.45
CA SER A 177 -17.33 -5.49 3.85
C SER A 177 -16.86 -6.03 5.21
N ARG A 178 -15.71 -5.54 5.72
CA ARG A 178 -15.09 -5.99 6.97
C ARG A 178 -15.13 -4.95 8.09
N LYS A 179 -15.96 -3.90 7.98
CA LYS A 179 -15.98 -2.78 8.97
C LYS A 179 -16.14 -3.26 10.41
N LEU A 180 -17.07 -4.19 10.68
CA LEU A 180 -17.27 -4.76 12.00
C LEU A 180 -16.04 -5.51 12.51
N ALA A 181 -15.45 -6.38 11.68
CA ALA A 181 -14.26 -7.12 12.06
C ALA A 181 -13.05 -6.19 12.31
N LEU A 182 -12.91 -5.11 11.54
CA LEU A 182 -11.89 -4.08 11.79
C LEU A 182 -12.16 -3.29 13.08
N GLY A 183 -13.44 -3.06 13.43
CA GLY A 183 -13.83 -2.51 14.72
C GLY A 183 -13.41 -3.42 15.89
N PHE A 184 -13.68 -4.72 15.80
CA PHE A 184 -13.20 -5.71 16.77
C PHE A 184 -11.68 -5.79 16.84
N LYS A 185 -10.98 -5.75 15.70
CA LYS A 185 -9.51 -5.65 15.68
C LYS A 185 -9.03 -4.43 16.47
N ARG A 186 -9.64 -3.28 16.23
CA ARG A 186 -9.25 -2.04 16.92
C ARG A 186 -9.52 -2.12 18.42
N ALA A 187 -10.65 -2.69 18.84
CA ALA A 187 -10.96 -2.93 20.26
C ALA A 187 -9.93 -3.87 20.91
N MET A 188 -9.52 -4.94 20.23
CA MET A 188 -8.47 -5.86 20.66
C MET A 188 -7.11 -5.16 20.77
N ASP A 189 -6.75 -4.32 19.78
CA ASP A 189 -5.53 -3.53 19.80
C ASP A 189 -5.49 -2.58 21.01
N ILE A 190 -6.58 -1.86 21.28
CA ILE A 190 -6.70 -0.94 22.43
C ILE A 190 -6.62 -1.71 23.75
N ALA A 191 -7.46 -2.73 23.91
CA ALA A 191 -7.52 -3.50 25.16
C ALA A 191 -6.20 -4.22 25.45
N GLY A 192 -5.61 -4.87 24.42
CA GLY A 192 -4.35 -5.58 24.56
C GLY A 192 -3.16 -4.66 24.85
N SER A 193 -3.09 -3.51 24.15
CA SER A 193 -1.99 -2.54 24.40
C SER A 193 -2.13 -1.85 25.74
N ALA A 194 -3.32 -1.45 26.16
CA ALA A 194 -3.57 -0.87 27.48
C ALA A 194 -3.23 -1.86 28.59
N PHE A 195 -3.71 -3.10 28.46
CA PHE A 195 -3.37 -4.18 29.41
C PHE A 195 -1.88 -4.41 29.51
N ALA A 196 -1.18 -4.51 28.34
CA ALA A 196 0.26 -4.70 28.32
C ALA A 196 1.01 -3.55 28.98
N LEU A 197 0.64 -2.28 28.71
CA LEU A 197 1.27 -1.11 29.33
C LEU A 197 1.10 -1.08 30.85
N VAL A 198 -0.10 -1.44 31.36
CA VAL A 198 -0.38 -1.47 32.80
C VAL A 198 0.39 -2.61 33.48
N VAL A 199 0.32 -3.83 32.94
CA VAL A 199 0.98 -5.00 33.55
C VAL A 199 2.51 -4.90 33.48
N LEU A 200 3.04 -4.37 32.38
CA LEU A 200 4.48 -4.23 32.18
C LEU A 200 5.04 -2.92 32.75
N LEU A 201 4.24 -2.07 33.36
CA LEU A 201 4.70 -0.80 33.94
C LEU A 201 5.92 -0.94 34.86
N PRO A 202 5.97 -1.92 35.81
CA PRO A 202 7.16 -2.12 36.65
C PRO A 202 8.41 -2.48 35.83
N VAL A 203 8.24 -3.33 34.81
CA VAL A 203 9.34 -3.74 33.92
C VAL A 203 9.84 -2.54 33.10
N LEU A 204 8.91 -1.73 32.56
CA LEU A 204 9.25 -0.52 31.82
C LEU A 204 10.03 0.47 32.69
N ALA A 205 9.64 0.64 33.97
CA ALA A 205 10.34 1.50 34.92
C ALA A 205 11.76 0.98 35.22
N ILE A 206 11.95 -0.32 35.46
CA ILE A 206 13.25 -0.94 35.69
C ILE A 206 14.15 -0.75 34.47
N ILE A 207 13.66 -1.00 33.26
CA ILE A 207 14.40 -0.81 32.01
C ILE A 207 14.80 0.66 31.86
N ALA A 208 13.90 1.59 32.13
CA ALA A 208 14.13 3.03 32.03
C ALA A 208 15.26 3.47 32.99
N LEU A 209 15.25 2.99 34.26
CA LEU A 209 16.28 3.23 35.25
C LEU A 209 17.63 2.63 34.81
N ALA A 210 17.64 1.39 34.34
CA ALA A 210 18.86 0.73 33.85
C ALA A 210 19.51 1.49 32.69
N ILE A 211 18.71 1.95 31.71
CA ILE A 211 19.22 2.77 30.60
C ILE A 211 19.79 4.10 31.11
N LYS A 212 19.07 4.77 32.03
CA LYS A 212 19.51 6.05 32.58
C LYS A 212 20.78 5.96 33.41
N ALA A 213 20.95 4.86 34.13
CA ALA A 213 22.13 4.61 34.96
C ALA A 213 23.38 4.20 34.14
N THR A 214 23.20 3.60 32.97
CA THR A 214 24.29 3.02 32.18
C THR A 214 24.69 3.81 30.94
N SER A 215 23.91 4.80 30.53
CA SER A 215 24.21 5.60 29.34
C SER A 215 23.59 7.00 29.40
N GLU A 216 24.30 7.99 28.89
CA GLU A 216 23.82 9.39 28.81
C GLU A 216 22.75 9.58 27.70
N GLY A 217 21.77 10.44 27.96
CA GLY A 217 20.75 10.85 27.02
C GLY A 217 19.33 10.37 27.38
N PRO A 218 18.35 10.46 26.43
CA PRO A 218 16.96 10.10 26.68
C PRO A 218 16.78 8.58 26.80
N VAL A 219 15.83 8.14 27.62
CA VAL A 219 15.48 6.73 27.82
C VAL A 219 14.84 6.14 26.56
N LEU A 220 13.96 6.90 25.92
CA LEU A 220 13.27 6.51 24.70
C LEU A 220 14.03 7.01 23.46
N PHE A 221 14.10 6.15 22.48
CA PHE A 221 14.52 6.46 21.12
C PHE A 221 13.29 6.56 20.24
N THR A 222 13.23 7.59 19.41
CA THR A 222 12.16 7.80 18.45
C THR A 222 12.71 7.74 17.04
N GLN A 223 12.01 7.04 16.15
CA GLN A 223 12.40 6.90 14.75
C GLN A 223 11.19 7.07 13.82
N GLU A 224 11.31 7.97 12.86
CA GLU A 224 10.28 8.15 11.86
C GLU A 224 10.20 6.92 10.93
N ARG A 225 8.99 6.40 10.77
CA ARG A 225 8.69 5.24 9.92
C ARG A 225 7.40 5.46 9.13
N LEU A 226 7.19 4.63 8.12
CA LEU A 226 6.01 4.67 7.29
C LEU A 226 4.94 3.71 7.83
N GLY A 227 3.78 4.26 8.13
CA GLY A 227 2.58 3.53 8.51
C GLY A 227 1.70 3.18 7.32
N GLN A 228 0.46 2.79 7.58
CA GLN A 228 -0.52 2.47 6.54
C GLN A 228 -0.72 3.68 5.60
N TYR A 229 -0.81 3.41 4.30
CA TYR A 229 -0.84 4.43 3.23
C TYR A 229 0.40 5.33 3.16
N GLY A 230 1.52 4.88 3.75
CA GLY A 230 2.75 5.64 3.76
C GLY A 230 2.75 6.86 4.67
N LYS A 231 1.76 7.00 5.56
CA LYS A 231 1.73 8.08 6.55
C LYS A 231 2.91 7.96 7.50
N LYS A 232 3.65 9.04 7.66
CA LYS A 232 4.78 9.09 8.58
C LYS A 232 4.28 9.10 10.02
N PHE A 233 4.93 8.33 10.89
CA PHE A 233 4.70 8.35 12.34
C PHE A 233 6.01 8.05 13.08
N ARG A 234 6.05 8.32 14.37
CA ARG A 234 7.23 8.10 15.22
C ARG A 234 7.08 6.83 16.03
N VAL A 235 7.86 5.81 15.69
CA VAL A 235 7.95 4.58 16.47
C VAL A 235 8.73 4.85 17.76
N LEU A 236 8.18 4.39 18.88
CA LEU A 236 8.82 4.47 20.20
C LEU A 236 9.57 3.18 20.52
N LYS A 237 10.81 3.30 20.97
CA LYS A 237 11.62 2.18 21.45
C LYS A 237 12.43 2.61 22.67
N PHE A 238 12.86 1.65 23.49
CA PHE A 238 13.92 1.92 24.43
C PHE A 238 15.25 2.10 23.69
N ARG A 239 16.06 3.03 24.17
CA ARG A 239 17.38 3.26 23.62
C ARG A 239 18.28 2.07 23.89
N SER A 240 18.73 1.40 22.83
CA SER A 240 19.63 0.26 22.85
C SER A 240 21.03 0.56 22.27
N MET A 241 21.21 1.76 21.69
CA MET A 241 22.44 2.22 21.06
C MET A 241 22.95 3.50 21.73
N ARG A 242 24.26 3.78 21.57
CA ARG A 242 24.87 5.03 22.02
C ARG A 242 24.30 6.21 21.24
N LYS A 243 24.41 7.41 21.85
CA LYS A 243 24.01 8.65 21.19
C LYS A 243 25.02 8.96 20.07
N ASP A 244 24.55 9.63 19.01
CA ASP A 244 25.36 10.15 17.89
C ASP A 244 26.08 9.08 17.04
N CYS A 245 25.47 7.89 16.89
CA CYS A 245 25.99 6.85 16.02
C CYS A 245 25.58 7.08 14.56
N ASP A 246 26.52 6.89 13.63
CA ASP A 246 26.26 6.99 12.19
C ASP A 246 25.23 5.96 11.72
N SER A 247 24.22 6.44 11.04
CA SER A 247 23.16 5.60 10.44
C SER A 247 23.53 5.06 9.05
N ALA A 248 24.59 5.58 8.41
CA ALA A 248 24.97 5.23 7.04
C ALA A 248 25.31 3.74 6.89
N ILE A 249 25.99 3.15 7.86
CA ILE A 249 26.33 1.71 7.86
C ILE A 249 25.05 0.85 7.82
N HIS A 250 24.05 1.22 8.62
CA HIS A 250 22.79 0.50 8.64
C HIS A 250 22.02 0.68 7.33
N GLN A 251 22.01 1.88 6.79
CA GLN A 251 21.34 2.19 5.53
C GLN A 251 21.93 1.39 4.36
N GLN A 252 23.26 1.34 4.25
CA GLN A 252 23.95 0.55 3.22
C GLN A 252 23.66 -0.93 3.35
N TYR A 253 23.75 -1.48 4.57
CA TYR A 253 23.46 -2.89 4.82
C TYR A 253 22.02 -3.28 4.44
N VAL A 254 21.03 -2.50 4.86
CA VAL A 254 19.62 -2.79 4.59
C VAL A 254 19.30 -2.62 3.10
N SER A 255 19.87 -1.62 2.42
CA SER A 255 19.70 -1.46 0.98
C SER A 255 20.26 -2.63 0.21
N ALA A 256 21.44 -3.13 0.58
CA ALA A 256 22.04 -4.33 0.00
C ALA A 256 21.21 -5.60 0.29
N PHE A 257 20.63 -5.72 1.48
CA PHE A 257 19.74 -6.82 1.85
C PHE A 257 18.45 -6.82 1.00
N ILE A 258 17.83 -5.66 0.81
CA ILE A 258 16.64 -5.51 -0.05
C ILE A 258 16.97 -5.85 -1.50
N ALA A 259 18.16 -5.48 -1.99
CA ALA A 259 18.64 -5.80 -3.32
C ALA A 259 19.06 -7.28 -3.50
N GLY A 260 19.00 -8.11 -2.45
CA GLY A 260 19.44 -9.51 -2.49
C GLY A 260 20.97 -9.68 -2.61
N GLN A 261 21.75 -8.62 -2.38
CA GLN A 261 23.22 -8.60 -2.55
C GLN A 261 23.98 -8.99 -1.28
N VAL A 262 23.30 -9.21 -0.16
CA VAL A 262 23.95 -9.65 1.08
C VAL A 262 24.26 -11.12 0.97
N SER A 263 25.56 -11.45 0.87
CA SER A 263 26.05 -12.82 0.89
C SER A 263 25.67 -13.50 2.21
N THR A 264 25.19 -14.74 2.13
CA THR A 264 25.01 -15.61 3.29
C THR A 264 26.37 -15.80 3.99
N ASN A 265 26.46 -15.42 5.27
CA ASN A 265 27.60 -15.83 6.09
C ASN A 265 27.70 -17.34 6.05
N GLY A 266 28.90 -17.92 6.21
CA GLY A 266 29.23 -19.35 6.00
C GLY A 266 28.31 -20.41 6.65
N ASN A 267 27.27 -19.99 7.39
CA ASN A 267 26.17 -20.82 7.91
C ASN A 267 24.84 -20.66 7.13
N GLY A 268 24.84 -20.04 5.95
CA GLY A 268 23.64 -19.94 5.11
C GLY A 268 22.54 -18.98 5.57
N ASN A 269 22.75 -18.21 6.66
CA ASN A 269 21.75 -17.32 7.22
C ASN A 269 22.01 -15.85 6.85
N THR A 270 21.11 -15.23 6.10
CA THR A 270 21.04 -13.78 5.94
C THR A 270 20.18 -13.20 7.06
N THR A 271 20.73 -12.28 7.86
CA THR A 271 19.96 -11.63 8.93
C THR A 271 19.65 -10.19 8.55
N PHE A 272 18.45 -9.71 8.86
CA PHE A 272 18.05 -8.30 8.68
C PHE A 272 18.84 -7.34 9.61
N LYS A 273 19.60 -7.86 10.56
CA LYS A 273 20.36 -7.09 11.56
C LYS A 273 21.87 -7.30 11.38
N ILE A 274 22.66 -6.24 11.58
CA ILE A 274 24.11 -6.30 11.57
C ILE A 274 24.57 -7.08 12.82
N GLN A 275 25.35 -8.14 12.61
CA GLN A 275 25.96 -8.88 13.73
C GLN A 275 27.10 -8.08 14.36
N LYS A 276 27.18 -8.07 15.72
CA LYS A 276 28.22 -7.38 16.51
C LYS A 276 28.34 -5.87 16.19
N ASP A 277 27.21 -5.17 16.16
CA ASP A 277 27.18 -3.71 15.96
C ASP A 277 27.82 -3.00 17.16
N PRO A 278 28.96 -2.28 17.00
CA PRO A 278 29.70 -1.63 18.10
C PRO A 278 28.92 -0.47 18.75
N ARG A 279 27.85 -0.03 18.13
CA ARG A 279 26.99 1.04 18.62
C ARG A 279 26.07 0.59 19.76
N ILE A 280 25.90 -0.71 19.95
CA ILE A 280 24.97 -1.28 20.93
C ILE A 280 25.58 -1.19 22.33
N THR A 281 24.79 -0.68 23.31
CA THR A 281 25.20 -0.68 24.73
C THR A 281 25.04 -2.08 25.34
N PRO A 282 25.75 -2.42 26.44
CA PRO A 282 25.58 -3.71 27.11
C PRO A 282 24.11 -4.01 27.48
N VAL A 283 23.43 -3.03 28.11
CA VAL A 283 22.01 -3.11 28.44
C VAL A 283 21.17 -3.23 27.13
N GLY A 284 21.53 -2.45 26.12
CA GLY A 284 20.87 -2.49 24.80
C GLY A 284 20.97 -3.86 24.13
N SER A 285 22.09 -4.55 24.27
CA SER A 285 22.27 -5.92 23.76
C SER A 285 21.25 -6.89 24.37
N MET A 286 21.09 -6.84 25.71
CA MET A 286 20.09 -7.65 26.40
C MET A 286 18.66 -7.30 25.94
N LEU A 287 18.32 -6.00 25.87
CA LEU A 287 17.01 -5.54 25.44
C LEU A 287 16.68 -6.02 24.01
N ARG A 288 17.65 -5.95 23.09
CA ARG A 288 17.45 -6.39 21.70
C ARG A 288 17.30 -7.91 21.56
N LYS A 289 18.06 -8.69 22.36
CA LYS A 289 17.94 -10.16 22.39
C LYS A 289 16.57 -10.62 22.88
N THR A 290 16.01 -9.91 23.85
CA THR A 290 14.71 -10.21 24.47
C THR A 290 13.56 -9.45 23.80
N SER A 291 13.82 -8.60 22.80
CA SER A 291 12.86 -7.69 22.18
C SER A 291 12.15 -6.74 23.16
N LEU A 292 12.70 -6.56 24.35
CA LEU A 292 12.16 -5.64 25.37
C LEU A 292 12.33 -4.17 24.96
N ASP A 293 13.24 -3.87 24.05
CA ASP A 293 13.40 -2.52 23.47
C ASP A 293 12.15 -2.07 22.68
N GLU A 294 11.31 -3.00 22.24
CA GLU A 294 10.09 -2.71 21.46
C GLU A 294 8.84 -2.49 22.31
N LEU A 295 8.89 -2.73 23.63
CA LEU A 295 7.72 -2.56 24.52
C LEU A 295 7.05 -1.17 24.46
N PRO A 296 7.77 -0.04 24.31
CA PRO A 296 7.14 1.26 24.18
C PRO A 296 6.22 1.40 22.95
N GLN A 297 6.33 0.51 21.94
CA GLN A 297 5.44 0.52 20.78
C GLN A 297 3.98 0.19 21.13
N PHE A 298 3.69 -0.41 22.29
CA PHE A 298 2.31 -0.54 22.77
C PHE A 298 1.60 0.82 22.87
N TRP A 299 2.34 1.89 23.12
CA TRP A 299 1.80 3.24 23.07
C TRP A 299 1.40 3.65 21.64
N ASN A 300 2.21 3.34 20.62
CA ASN A 300 1.86 3.59 19.22
C ASN A 300 0.60 2.79 18.80
N VAL A 301 0.43 1.57 19.34
CA VAL A 301 -0.80 0.79 19.11
C VAL A 301 -1.99 1.46 19.76
N LEU A 302 -1.86 1.91 21.01
CA LEU A 302 -2.92 2.61 21.74
C LEU A 302 -3.35 3.89 21.02
N MET A 303 -2.41 4.67 20.50
CA MET A 303 -2.68 5.88 19.70
C MET A 303 -3.27 5.54 18.31
N GLY A 304 -3.17 4.31 17.83
CA GLY A 304 -3.72 3.86 16.56
C GLY A 304 -2.80 4.04 15.35
N GLU A 305 -1.54 4.39 15.58
CA GLU A 305 -0.52 4.46 14.55
C GLU A 305 -0.08 3.06 14.10
N MET A 306 -0.10 2.12 15.05
CA MET A 306 0.21 0.69 14.86
C MET A 306 -0.96 -0.20 15.30
N SER A 307 -0.83 -1.49 15.05
CA SER A 307 -1.65 -2.59 15.54
C SER A 307 -0.78 -3.56 16.34
N LEU A 308 -1.36 -4.42 17.16
CA LEU A 308 -0.62 -5.52 17.78
C LEU A 308 -0.02 -6.43 16.71
N VAL A 309 -0.81 -6.77 15.67
CA VAL A 309 -0.39 -7.66 14.58
C VAL A 309 -0.45 -6.95 13.24
N GLY A 310 0.65 -6.97 12.51
CA GLY A 310 0.78 -6.37 11.19
C GLY A 310 2.21 -6.44 10.64
N PRO A 311 2.45 -5.95 9.41
CA PRO A 311 3.79 -5.84 8.85
C PRO A 311 4.69 -4.91 9.70
N ARG A 312 5.99 -5.15 9.69
CA ARG A 312 6.95 -4.22 10.29
C ARG A 312 6.93 -2.89 9.52
N PRO A 313 6.83 -1.73 10.22
CA PRO A 313 6.86 -0.43 9.55
C PRO A 313 8.26 -0.16 8.97
N PRO A 314 8.39 0.13 7.65
CA PRO A 314 9.67 0.42 7.04
C PRO A 314 10.16 1.83 7.33
N LEU A 315 11.47 2.02 7.20
CA LEU A 315 12.09 3.33 7.13
C LEU A 315 11.90 3.95 5.73
N GLU A 316 12.00 5.26 5.62
CA GLU A 316 11.81 5.94 4.35
C GLU A 316 12.82 5.49 3.29
N TYR A 317 14.09 5.30 3.65
CA TYR A 317 15.11 4.82 2.72
C TYR A 317 14.92 3.33 2.34
N GLU A 318 14.38 2.50 3.25
CA GLU A 318 13.97 1.12 2.91
C GLU A 318 12.88 1.15 1.83
N PHE A 319 11.86 1.99 2.04
CA PHE A 319 10.76 2.13 1.09
C PHE A 319 11.20 2.66 -0.28
N LYS A 320 12.21 3.55 -0.32
CA LYS A 320 12.79 4.03 -1.58
C LYS A 320 13.49 2.91 -2.36
N ALA A 321 14.11 1.95 -1.63
CA ALA A 321 14.77 0.78 -2.21
C ALA A 321 13.79 -0.35 -2.59
N TYR A 322 12.50 -0.24 -2.22
CA TYR A 322 11.50 -1.25 -2.49
C TYR A 322 11.14 -1.31 -3.98
N ASP A 323 11.08 -2.53 -4.52
CA ASP A 323 10.35 -2.78 -5.75
C ASP A 323 8.88 -2.41 -5.62
N ILE A 324 8.23 -2.18 -6.76
CA ILE A 324 6.83 -1.74 -6.80
C ILE A 324 5.91 -2.68 -6.01
N TRP A 325 6.08 -4.00 -6.15
CA TRP A 325 5.23 -4.98 -5.46
C TRP A 325 5.50 -5.07 -3.95
N HIS A 326 6.71 -4.69 -3.48
CA HIS A 326 7.03 -4.59 -2.05
C HIS A 326 6.25 -3.48 -1.36
N ARG A 327 5.97 -2.38 -2.07
CA ARG A 327 5.26 -1.21 -1.51
C ARG A 327 3.85 -1.54 -1.02
N ARG A 328 3.23 -2.58 -1.58
CA ARG A 328 1.88 -3.02 -1.20
C ARG A 328 1.75 -3.40 0.28
N ARG A 329 2.81 -3.90 0.93
CA ARG A 329 2.78 -4.22 2.36
C ARG A 329 2.50 -2.99 3.24
N VAL A 330 2.89 -1.79 2.77
CA VAL A 330 2.66 -0.52 3.47
C VAL A 330 1.26 0.02 3.19
N LEU A 331 0.70 -0.28 2.01
CA LEU A 331 -0.60 0.23 1.59
C LEU A 331 -1.76 -0.61 2.16
N GLU A 332 -1.63 -1.93 2.13
CA GLU A 332 -2.76 -2.81 2.40
C GLU A 332 -3.15 -2.89 3.88
N ILE A 333 -2.19 -2.76 4.81
CA ILE A 333 -2.46 -3.04 6.21
C ILE A 333 -1.68 -2.13 7.16
N LYS A 334 -2.26 -1.88 8.35
CA LYS A 334 -1.60 -1.13 9.42
C LYS A 334 -0.39 -1.90 9.94
N PRO A 335 0.76 -1.23 10.18
CA PRO A 335 1.95 -1.89 10.74
C PRO A 335 1.69 -2.44 12.14
N GLY A 336 2.40 -3.51 12.49
CA GLY A 336 2.27 -4.20 13.76
C GLY A 336 3.55 -4.26 14.58
N ILE A 337 3.40 -4.56 15.88
CA ILE A 337 4.52 -4.92 16.76
C ILE A 337 5.03 -6.31 16.37
N THR A 338 4.12 -7.26 16.15
CA THR A 338 4.41 -8.60 15.64
C THR A 338 3.70 -8.85 14.31
N GLY A 339 4.11 -9.87 13.57
CA GLY A 339 3.53 -10.19 12.27
C GLY A 339 3.80 -11.62 11.84
N LEU A 340 3.15 -12.03 10.74
CA LEU A 340 3.25 -13.40 10.25
C LEU A 340 4.69 -13.80 9.92
N TRP A 341 5.45 -12.94 9.23
CA TRP A 341 6.84 -13.22 8.91
C TRP A 341 7.73 -13.32 10.16
N GLN A 342 7.41 -12.56 11.21
CA GLN A 342 8.16 -12.57 12.48
C GLN A 342 7.99 -13.90 13.24
N VAL A 343 6.84 -14.56 13.11
CA VAL A 343 6.57 -15.84 13.77
C VAL A 343 6.82 -17.07 12.89
N GLU A 344 6.77 -16.95 11.56
CA GLU A 344 6.96 -18.07 10.61
C GLU A 344 8.33 -18.02 9.90
N GLY A 345 8.85 -16.85 9.53
CA GLY A 345 10.01 -16.71 8.65
C GLY A 345 11.33 -16.43 9.38
N ARG A 346 11.34 -15.50 10.32
CA ARG A 346 12.49 -15.06 11.11
C ARG A 346 13.77 -14.74 10.31
N SER A 347 14.93 -14.95 10.93
CA SER A 347 16.25 -14.60 10.40
C SER A 347 16.71 -15.38 9.17
N ARG A 348 16.00 -16.44 8.78
CA ARG A 348 16.34 -17.28 7.62
C ARG A 348 15.63 -16.84 6.35
N THR A 349 14.81 -15.80 6.40
CA THR A 349 13.91 -15.40 5.32
C THR A 349 14.56 -14.31 4.49
N GLN A 350 14.63 -14.50 3.17
CA GLN A 350 15.00 -13.43 2.24
C GLN A 350 13.96 -12.30 2.29
N PHE A 351 14.35 -11.10 1.89
CA PHE A 351 13.47 -9.93 1.94
C PHE A 351 12.16 -10.16 1.18
N ASP A 352 12.24 -10.73 -0.01
CA ASP A 352 11.08 -11.05 -0.84
C ASP A 352 10.09 -11.98 -0.15
N ASP A 353 10.58 -12.99 0.56
CA ASP A 353 9.73 -13.93 1.29
C ASP A 353 9.08 -13.29 2.51
N MET A 354 9.78 -12.36 3.20
CA MET A 354 9.19 -11.53 4.25
C MET A 354 8.00 -10.72 3.70
N VAL A 355 8.18 -10.08 2.54
CA VAL A 355 7.10 -9.34 1.89
C VAL A 355 5.96 -10.25 1.46
N ARG A 356 6.26 -11.43 0.92
CA ARG A 356 5.23 -12.43 0.55
C ARG A 356 4.39 -12.86 1.75
N LEU A 357 5.02 -13.09 2.91
CA LEU A 357 4.32 -13.42 4.16
C LEU A 357 3.46 -12.27 4.65
N ASP A 358 3.93 -11.01 4.57
CA ASP A 358 3.13 -9.83 4.91
C ASP A 358 1.92 -9.68 3.98
N LEU A 359 2.10 -9.89 2.67
CA LEU A 359 0.99 -9.86 1.71
C LEU A 359 0.04 -11.05 1.87
N LYS A 360 0.54 -12.24 2.27
CA LYS A 360 -0.28 -13.40 2.62
C LYS A 360 -1.17 -13.08 3.83
N TYR A 361 -0.59 -12.46 4.86
CA TYR A 361 -1.34 -11.98 6.02
C TYR A 361 -2.42 -10.96 5.61
N ALA A 362 -2.08 -9.96 4.80
CA ALA A 362 -3.01 -8.94 4.34
C ALA A 362 -4.25 -9.54 3.61
N ARG A 363 -4.01 -10.54 2.76
CA ARG A 363 -5.07 -11.20 1.98
C ARG A 363 -5.93 -12.13 2.83
N GLY A 364 -5.28 -12.92 3.69
CA GLY A 364 -5.92 -13.92 4.54
C GLY A 364 -6.29 -13.42 5.93
N TRP A 365 -6.22 -12.11 6.19
CA TRP A 365 -6.45 -11.55 7.50
C TRP A 365 -7.81 -11.94 8.09
N SER A 366 -7.77 -12.38 9.34
CA SER A 366 -8.91 -12.63 10.20
C SER A 366 -8.52 -12.41 11.67
N LEU A 367 -9.48 -12.15 12.54
CA LEU A 367 -9.24 -12.03 13.99
C LEU A 367 -8.59 -13.30 14.58
N TRP A 368 -8.96 -14.47 14.05
CA TRP A 368 -8.37 -15.74 14.47
C TRP A 368 -6.89 -15.83 14.08
N LEU A 369 -6.51 -15.33 12.90
CA LEU A 369 -5.12 -15.27 12.48
C LEU A 369 -4.30 -14.36 13.39
N ASP A 370 -4.86 -13.20 13.78
CA ASP A 370 -4.22 -12.29 14.73
C ASP A 370 -3.98 -12.98 16.07
N LEU A 371 -4.99 -13.64 16.62
CA LEU A 371 -4.87 -14.36 17.87
C LEU A 371 -3.81 -15.47 17.79
N LYS A 372 -3.77 -16.23 16.70
CA LYS A 372 -2.77 -17.27 16.46
C LYS A 372 -1.35 -16.69 16.41
N ILE A 373 -1.15 -15.54 15.77
CA ILE A 373 0.15 -14.85 15.71
C ILE A 373 0.55 -14.35 17.10
N LEU A 374 -0.37 -13.73 17.84
CA LEU A 374 -0.13 -13.25 19.22
C LEU A 374 0.29 -14.40 20.14
N LEU A 375 -0.39 -15.54 20.09
CA LEU A 375 -0.05 -16.74 20.90
C LEU A 375 1.32 -17.34 20.53
N ARG A 376 1.75 -17.22 19.28
CA ARG A 376 3.07 -17.71 18.82
C ARG A 376 4.20 -16.73 19.10
N THR A 377 3.91 -15.44 19.29
CA THR A 377 4.92 -14.39 19.48
C THR A 377 5.83 -14.62 20.69
N PRO A 378 5.35 -15.03 21.90
CA PRO A 378 6.24 -15.29 23.04
C PRO A 378 7.25 -16.40 22.75
N ALA A 379 6.80 -17.53 22.19
CA ALA A 379 7.69 -18.61 21.79
C ALA A 379 8.71 -18.13 20.75
N ALA A 380 8.26 -17.29 19.87
CA ALA A 380 9.07 -16.64 18.86
C ALA A 380 10.13 -15.72 19.46
N VAL A 381 9.87 -14.98 20.49
CA VAL A 381 10.83 -14.12 21.20
C VAL A 381 11.83 -14.95 22.01
N VAL A 382 11.35 -15.96 22.76
CA VAL A 382 12.18 -16.80 23.63
C VAL A 382 13.19 -17.67 22.87
N SER A 383 12.80 -18.20 21.70
CA SER A 383 13.72 -19.04 20.90
C SER A 383 14.93 -18.27 20.35
N GLY A 384 14.95 -16.93 20.45
CA GLY A 384 16.13 -16.10 20.15
C GLY A 384 16.66 -16.16 18.70
N ASP A 385 16.08 -16.99 17.85
CA ASP A 385 16.49 -17.15 16.44
C ASP A 385 16.23 -15.84 15.67
N GLY A 386 17.25 -15.01 15.51
CA GLY A 386 17.19 -13.73 14.80
C GLY A 386 17.21 -12.48 15.69
N ALA A 387 17.45 -12.61 16.97
CA ALA A 387 17.59 -11.49 17.91
C ALA A 387 19.04 -10.99 18.09
N HIS A 388 19.96 -11.38 17.22
CA HIS A 388 21.38 -10.96 17.28
C HIS A 388 21.61 -9.63 16.63
#